data_a202037c7b7124555f4fba1a6f0fb6c3
#
_entry.id   a202037c7b7124555f4fba1a6f0fb6c3
#
_cell.length_a   1.000
_cell.length_b   1.000
_cell.length_c   1.000
_cell.angle_alpha   90.00
_cell.angle_beta   90.00
_cell.angle_gamma   90.00
#
_symmetry.space_group_name_H-M   'P 1'
#
loop_
_entity.id
_entity.type
_entity.pdbx_description
1 polymer ?
#
loop_
_entity_poly.entity_id
_entity_poly.type
_entity_poly.pdbx_seq_one_letter_code
_entity_poly.pdbx_strand_id
1 'polypeptide(L)'
;MRKELDEALCAKYPLIFKDRSGDMRTTLMCWGFECGDGWYNIIDVLCGKLCSEWFSAKSRYEFIKDKVGEKMYGGSGDIITQGEIDLRKQIMEEEASKVPVAVQVKEKFGGLRFYVQAATDKHYQYISFAESMSYRT
;
A
#
# COMPACT_ATOMS: atom_id res chain seq x y z
N MET A 1 -12.17 -6.30 13.74
CA MET A 1 -10.97 -5.51 14.13
C MET A 1 -11.41 -4.22 14.81
N ARG A 2 -10.71 -3.79 15.85
CA ARG A 2 -11.02 -2.54 16.54
C ARG A 2 -10.93 -1.36 15.60
N LYS A 3 -11.74 -0.33 15.85
CA LYS A 3 -11.81 0.88 15.04
C LYS A 3 -10.45 1.57 14.88
N GLU A 4 -9.67 1.66 15.94
CA GLU A 4 -8.37 2.31 15.94
C GLU A 4 -7.38 1.61 15.01
N LEU A 5 -7.41 0.27 14.97
CA LEU A 5 -6.54 -0.53 14.10
C LEU A 5 -6.98 -0.45 12.63
N ASP A 6 -8.29 -0.46 12.38
CA ASP A 6 -8.87 -0.26 11.06
C ASP A 6 -8.44 1.11 10.50
N GLU A 7 -8.63 2.17 11.28
CA GLU A 7 -8.26 3.53 10.89
C GLU A 7 -6.75 3.66 10.65
N ALA A 8 -5.93 3.00 11.46
CA ALA A 8 -4.48 3.03 11.30
C ALA A 8 -4.05 2.39 9.97
N LEU A 9 -4.64 1.25 9.60
CA LEU A 9 -4.33 0.60 8.31
C LEU A 9 -4.77 1.46 7.13
N CYS A 10 -5.95 2.05 7.20
CA CYS A 10 -6.46 2.90 6.12
C CYS A 10 -5.62 4.18 5.96
N ALA A 11 -5.17 4.77 7.06
CA ALA A 11 -4.31 5.95 7.02
C ALA A 11 -2.92 5.64 6.46
N LYS A 12 -2.38 4.47 6.81
CA LYS A 12 -1.04 4.04 6.40
C LYS A 12 -1.00 3.57 4.94
N TYR A 13 -2.08 2.95 4.45
CA TYR A 13 -2.18 2.37 3.11
C TYR A 13 -3.40 2.89 2.34
N PRO A 14 -3.48 4.19 2.08
CA PRO A 14 -4.68 4.78 1.49
C PRO A 14 -4.99 4.26 0.08
N LEU A 15 -3.99 3.85 -0.69
CA LEU A 15 -4.22 3.32 -2.04
C LEU A 15 -4.83 1.93 -2.01
N ILE A 16 -4.42 1.07 -1.08
CA ILE A 16 -4.97 -0.28 -0.93
C ILE A 16 -6.42 -0.20 -0.45
N PHE A 17 -6.69 0.64 0.54
CA PHE A 17 -7.99 0.73 1.21
C PHE A 17 -8.83 1.92 0.75
N LYS A 18 -8.63 2.37 -0.49
CA LYS A 18 -9.37 3.53 -1.01
C LYS A 18 -10.87 3.31 -1.05
N ASP A 19 -11.34 2.06 -1.11
CA ASP A 19 -12.76 1.72 -1.15
C ASP A 19 -13.37 1.52 0.24
N ARG A 20 -12.59 1.72 1.32
CA ARG A 20 -13.07 1.54 2.69
C ARG A 20 -14.30 2.39 3.02
N SER A 21 -14.37 3.59 2.44
CA SER A 21 -15.51 4.50 2.57
C SER A 21 -16.42 4.47 1.34
N GLY A 22 -16.30 3.43 0.51
CA GLY A 22 -17.08 3.30 -0.71
C GLY A 22 -18.52 2.86 -0.49
N ASP A 23 -19.29 2.83 -1.59
CA ASP A 23 -20.68 2.39 -1.60
C ASP A 23 -20.74 0.86 -1.44
N MET A 24 -21.57 0.38 -0.50
CA MET A 24 -21.80 -1.05 -0.27
C MET A 24 -22.31 -1.81 -1.51
N ARG A 25 -22.81 -1.08 -2.52
CA ARG A 25 -23.29 -1.68 -3.78
C ARG A 25 -22.14 -2.00 -4.73
N THR A 26 -20.99 -1.33 -4.56
CA THR A 26 -19.86 -1.44 -5.48
C THR A 26 -18.65 -2.11 -4.85
N THR A 27 -18.56 -2.15 -3.52
CA THR A 27 -17.43 -2.76 -2.82
C THR A 27 -17.87 -3.37 -1.49
N LEU A 28 -17.26 -4.51 -1.16
CA LEU A 28 -17.42 -5.14 0.17
C LEU A 28 -16.47 -4.52 1.20
N MET A 29 -15.49 -3.72 0.75
CA MET A 29 -14.52 -3.09 1.66
C MET A 29 -15.17 -2.04 2.57
N CYS A 30 -16.34 -1.52 2.21
CA CYS A 30 -17.10 -0.60 3.06
C CYS A 30 -17.46 -1.20 4.42
N TRP A 31 -17.51 -2.54 4.53
CA TRP A 31 -17.76 -3.26 5.78
C TRP A 31 -16.53 -3.37 6.68
N GLY A 32 -15.36 -2.90 6.20
CA GLY A 32 -14.12 -2.90 6.96
C GLY A 32 -13.46 -4.27 7.05
N PHE A 33 -12.67 -4.43 8.10
CA PHE A 33 -11.92 -5.66 8.34
C PHE A 33 -12.78 -6.62 9.16
N GLU A 34 -13.30 -7.64 8.51
CA GLU A 34 -14.18 -8.64 9.11
C GLU A 34 -13.34 -9.76 9.74
N CYS A 35 -12.45 -9.39 10.65
CA CYS A 35 -11.54 -10.29 11.35
C CYS A 35 -11.14 -9.69 12.69
N GLY A 36 -10.51 -10.50 13.55
CA GLY A 36 -10.02 -10.05 14.85
C GLY A 36 -8.75 -9.22 14.77
N ASP A 37 -8.37 -8.65 15.91
CA ASP A 37 -7.18 -7.78 16.03
C ASP A 37 -5.87 -8.54 15.85
N GLY A 38 -5.87 -9.85 16.08
CA GLY A 38 -4.66 -10.68 16.04
C GLY A 38 -3.94 -10.71 14.70
N TRP A 39 -4.64 -10.33 13.61
CA TRP A 39 -4.04 -10.32 12.29
C TRP A 39 -3.58 -8.94 11.83
N TYR A 40 -3.65 -7.93 12.71
CA TYR A 40 -3.21 -6.58 12.36
C TYR A 40 -1.79 -6.56 11.81
N ASN A 41 -0.85 -7.22 12.49
CA ASN A 41 0.55 -7.23 12.07
C ASN A 41 0.77 -7.94 10.74
N ILE A 42 0.08 -9.06 10.51
CA ILE A 42 0.16 -9.79 9.23
C ILE A 42 -0.33 -8.89 8.09
N ILE A 43 -1.47 -8.24 8.29
CA ILE A 43 -2.05 -7.34 7.30
C ILE A 43 -1.13 -6.13 7.05
N ASP A 44 -0.56 -5.56 8.12
CA ASP A 44 0.36 -4.42 8.01
C ASP A 44 1.61 -4.79 7.19
N VAL A 45 2.23 -5.93 7.46
CA VAL A 45 3.40 -6.39 6.70
C VAL A 45 3.03 -6.67 5.25
N LEU A 46 1.90 -7.33 5.01
CA LEU A 46 1.41 -7.59 3.65
C LEU A 46 1.22 -6.29 2.87
N CYS A 47 0.52 -5.34 3.45
CA CYS A 47 0.26 -4.05 2.79
C CYS A 47 1.55 -3.28 2.51
N GLY A 48 2.52 -3.34 3.42
CA GLY A 48 3.84 -2.76 3.19
C GLY A 48 4.54 -3.37 1.98
N LYS A 49 4.41 -4.69 1.78
CA LYS A 49 4.95 -5.37 0.60
C LYS A 49 4.22 -4.96 -0.67
N LEU A 50 2.90 -4.89 -0.63
CA LEU A 50 2.09 -4.50 -1.79
C LEU A 50 2.35 -3.06 -2.23
N CYS A 51 2.73 -2.17 -1.32
CA CYS A 51 3.02 -0.76 -1.58
C CYS A 51 4.50 -0.45 -1.71
N SER A 52 5.42 -1.42 -1.58
CA SER A 52 6.86 -1.15 -1.44
C SER A 52 7.45 -0.32 -2.59
N GLU A 53 7.07 -0.61 -3.82
CA GLU A 53 7.58 0.10 -4.99
C GLU A 53 7.04 1.53 -5.05
N TRP A 54 5.77 1.74 -4.70
CA TRP A 54 5.19 3.08 -4.61
C TRP A 54 5.83 3.90 -3.49
N PHE A 55 6.04 3.32 -2.31
CA PHE A 55 6.69 4.01 -1.20
C PHE A 55 8.13 4.43 -1.56
N SER A 56 8.87 3.58 -2.25
CA SER A 56 10.21 3.92 -2.73
C SER A 56 10.19 5.08 -3.73
N ALA A 57 9.30 5.02 -4.70
CA ALA A 57 9.16 6.09 -5.70
C ALA A 57 8.72 7.41 -5.05
N LYS A 58 7.80 7.35 -4.11
CA LYS A 58 7.33 8.51 -3.36
C LYS A 58 8.45 9.14 -2.54
N SER A 59 9.25 8.33 -1.85
CA SER A 59 10.37 8.82 -1.04
C SER A 59 11.42 9.52 -1.92
N ARG A 60 11.73 8.96 -3.09
CA ARG A 60 12.67 9.57 -4.02
C ARG A 60 12.18 10.90 -4.56
N TYR A 61 10.90 10.99 -4.88
CA TYR A 61 10.30 12.25 -5.32
C TYR A 61 10.30 13.30 -4.21
N GLU A 62 9.85 12.94 -3.01
CA GLU A 62 9.79 13.88 -1.89
C GLU A 62 11.16 14.39 -1.46
N PHE A 63 12.20 13.57 -1.65
CA PHE A 63 13.56 13.98 -1.34
C PHE A 63 14.05 15.14 -2.22
N ILE A 64 13.62 15.21 -3.49
CA ILE A 64 14.14 16.19 -4.45
C ILE A 64 13.15 17.28 -4.86
N LYS A 65 11.84 17.14 -4.55
CA LYS A 65 10.77 17.99 -5.09
C LYS A 65 10.97 19.50 -4.86
N ASP A 66 11.65 19.89 -3.79
CA ASP A 66 11.88 21.30 -3.42
C ASP A 66 13.36 21.70 -3.56
N LYS A 67 14.16 20.92 -4.28
CA LYS A 67 15.62 21.08 -4.32
C LYS A 67 16.17 21.35 -5.72
N VAL A 68 15.36 21.91 -6.61
CA VAL A 68 15.84 22.23 -7.96
C VAL A 68 17.05 23.16 -7.89
N GLY A 69 18.12 22.84 -8.65
CA GLY A 69 19.36 23.60 -8.67
C GLY A 69 20.35 23.23 -7.55
N GLU A 70 19.98 22.40 -6.60
CA GLU A 70 20.87 21.91 -5.55
C GLU A 70 21.55 20.61 -5.98
N LYS A 71 22.67 20.28 -5.34
CA LYS A 71 23.32 18.98 -5.57
C LYS A 71 22.59 17.89 -4.79
N MET A 72 22.49 16.69 -5.39
CA MET A 72 21.72 15.55 -4.86
C MET A 72 22.10 15.20 -3.42
N TYR A 73 23.39 15.23 -3.08
CA TYR A 73 23.91 14.83 -1.79
C TYR A 73 24.62 15.97 -1.06
N GLY A 74 23.98 17.13 -0.97
CA GLY A 74 24.59 18.32 -0.38
C GLY A 74 25.74 18.82 -1.22
N GLY A 75 27.01 18.67 -0.77
CA GLY A 75 28.18 19.11 -1.49
C GLY A 75 28.60 18.23 -2.67
N SER A 76 27.94 17.11 -2.93
CA SER A 76 28.30 16.12 -3.95
C SER A 76 27.09 15.64 -4.75
N GLY A 77 27.38 14.92 -5.86
CA GLY A 77 26.37 14.44 -6.78
C GLY A 77 26.02 15.42 -7.87
N ASP A 78 25.10 15.00 -8.75
CA ASP A 78 24.63 15.85 -9.86
C ASP A 78 23.65 16.91 -9.36
N ILE A 79 23.56 18.01 -10.12
CA ILE A 79 22.58 19.06 -9.84
C ILE A 79 21.19 18.53 -10.19
N ILE A 80 20.24 18.73 -9.28
CA ILE A 80 18.84 18.33 -9.46
C ILE A 80 18.19 19.29 -10.45
N THR A 81 17.66 18.74 -11.54
CA THR A 81 16.95 19.51 -12.56
C THR A 81 15.44 19.37 -12.40
N GLN A 82 14.69 20.35 -12.93
CA GLN A 82 13.23 20.26 -12.96
C GLN A 82 12.74 19.02 -13.73
N GLY A 83 13.44 18.66 -14.82
CA GLY A 83 13.12 17.47 -15.59
C GLY A 83 13.23 16.18 -14.78
N GLU A 84 14.23 16.08 -13.90
CA GLU A 84 14.38 14.92 -13.01
C GLU A 84 13.26 14.87 -11.97
N ILE A 85 12.89 16.02 -11.41
CA ILE A 85 11.75 16.10 -10.46
C ILE A 85 10.46 15.64 -11.15
N ASP A 86 10.21 16.11 -12.36
CA ASP A 86 9.02 15.73 -13.13
C ASP A 86 9.02 14.23 -13.45
N LEU A 87 10.17 13.67 -13.80
CA LEU A 87 10.32 12.23 -14.05
C LEU A 87 10.01 11.42 -12.78
N ARG A 88 10.56 11.81 -11.64
CA ARG A 88 10.31 11.12 -10.36
C ARG A 88 8.85 11.18 -9.97
N LYS A 89 8.19 12.31 -10.21
CA LYS A 89 6.75 12.47 -9.97
C LYS A 89 5.93 11.51 -10.85
N GLN A 90 6.29 11.43 -12.13
CA GLN A 90 5.63 10.52 -13.07
C GLN A 90 5.80 9.06 -12.64
N ILE A 91 7.00 8.65 -12.25
CA ILE A 91 7.26 7.28 -11.77
C ILE A 91 6.43 7.00 -10.52
N MET A 92 6.35 7.94 -9.59
CA MET A 92 5.54 7.79 -8.38
C MET A 92 4.06 7.57 -8.73
N GLU A 93 3.52 8.36 -9.66
CA GLU A 93 2.13 8.23 -10.10
C GLU A 93 1.87 6.91 -10.82
N GLU A 94 2.81 6.44 -11.64
CA GLU A 94 2.72 5.14 -12.31
C GLU A 94 2.73 3.99 -11.30
N GLU A 95 3.62 4.04 -10.32
CA GLU A 95 3.67 3.01 -9.26
C GLU A 95 2.41 3.02 -8.40
N ALA A 96 1.85 4.21 -8.12
CA ALA A 96 0.57 4.32 -7.41
C ALA A 96 -0.55 3.59 -8.14
N SER A 97 -0.59 3.69 -9.47
CA SER A 97 -1.61 3.03 -10.29
C SER A 97 -1.51 1.51 -10.29
N LYS A 98 -0.36 0.96 -9.93
CA LYS A 98 -0.10 -0.50 -9.89
C LYS A 98 -0.38 -1.11 -8.52
N VAL A 99 -0.65 -0.32 -7.50
CA VAL A 99 -0.98 -0.84 -6.17
C VAL A 99 -2.34 -1.51 -6.21
N PRO A 100 -2.46 -2.78 -5.78
CA PRO A 100 -3.74 -3.47 -5.79
C PRO A 100 -4.71 -2.85 -4.80
N VAL A 101 -6.00 -2.93 -5.10
CA VAL A 101 -7.06 -2.36 -4.27
C VAL A 101 -7.78 -3.47 -3.53
N ALA A 102 -7.88 -3.35 -2.22
CA ALA A 102 -8.60 -4.34 -1.40
C ALA A 102 -10.11 -4.27 -1.69
N VAL A 103 -10.67 -5.44 -1.96
CA VAL A 103 -12.13 -5.61 -2.20
C VAL A 103 -12.81 -6.07 -0.93
N GLN A 104 -12.15 -6.94 -0.17
CA GLN A 104 -12.68 -7.46 1.09
C GLN A 104 -11.55 -8.09 1.89
N VAL A 105 -11.56 -7.87 3.21
CA VAL A 105 -10.65 -8.51 4.15
C VAL A 105 -11.50 -9.18 5.23
N LYS A 106 -11.37 -10.51 5.36
CA LYS A 106 -12.21 -11.25 6.30
C LYS A 106 -11.53 -12.52 6.82
N GLU A 107 -12.12 -13.10 7.85
CA GLU A 107 -11.83 -14.45 8.32
C GLU A 107 -12.75 -15.44 7.60
N LYS A 108 -12.19 -16.60 7.21
CA LYS A 108 -12.97 -17.70 6.64
C LYS A 108 -12.29 -19.02 7.03
N PHE A 109 -13.03 -19.88 7.73
CA PHE A 109 -12.53 -21.17 8.18
C PHE A 109 -11.25 -21.09 9.01
N GLY A 110 -11.13 -20.06 9.86
CA GLY A 110 -9.96 -19.84 10.73
C GLY A 110 -8.76 -19.16 10.04
N GLY A 111 -8.86 -18.82 8.77
CA GLY A 111 -7.79 -18.19 8.01
C GLY A 111 -8.17 -16.83 7.45
N LEU A 112 -7.14 -16.00 7.23
CA LEU A 112 -7.29 -14.72 6.57
C LEU A 112 -7.66 -14.91 5.11
N ARG A 113 -8.57 -14.09 4.61
CA ARG A 113 -8.85 -13.92 3.18
C ARG A 113 -8.71 -12.45 2.84
N PHE A 114 -7.78 -12.16 1.95
CA PHE A 114 -7.46 -10.81 1.52
C PHE A 114 -7.72 -10.71 0.01
N TYR A 115 -8.89 -10.24 -0.35
CA TYR A 115 -9.32 -10.16 -1.75
C TYR A 115 -8.98 -8.80 -2.33
N VAL A 116 -8.37 -8.79 -3.51
CA VAL A 116 -7.92 -7.57 -4.19
C VAL A 116 -8.33 -7.58 -5.67
N GLN A 117 -8.25 -6.41 -6.30
CA GLN A 117 -8.33 -6.25 -7.74
C GLN A 117 -7.08 -5.54 -8.25
N ALA A 118 -6.81 -5.67 -9.55
CA ALA A 118 -5.67 -5.04 -10.24
C ALA A 118 -4.31 -5.49 -9.69
N ALA A 119 -4.21 -6.74 -9.19
CA ALA A 119 -2.99 -7.29 -8.65
C ALA A 119 -2.19 -8.06 -9.71
N THR A 120 -0.86 -8.07 -9.56
CA THR A 120 0.05 -8.90 -10.36
C THR A 120 0.25 -10.26 -9.69
N ASP A 121 0.90 -11.20 -10.40
CA ASP A 121 1.24 -12.52 -9.83
C ASP A 121 2.10 -12.38 -8.56
N LYS A 122 3.03 -11.45 -8.55
CA LYS A 122 3.87 -11.16 -7.38
C LYS A 122 3.03 -10.73 -6.18
N HIS A 123 2.03 -9.87 -6.41
CA HIS A 123 1.10 -9.46 -5.36
C HIS A 123 0.32 -10.65 -4.80
N TYR A 124 -0.17 -11.54 -5.65
CA TYR A 124 -0.89 -12.74 -5.22
C TYR A 124 0.01 -13.70 -4.44
N GLN A 125 1.30 -13.78 -4.76
CA GLN A 125 2.24 -14.56 -3.98
C GLN A 125 2.39 -14.01 -2.55
N TYR A 126 2.49 -12.70 -2.39
CA TYR A 126 2.54 -12.06 -1.07
C TYR A 126 1.26 -12.33 -0.28
N ILE A 127 0.11 -12.21 -0.94
CA ILE A 127 -1.20 -12.44 -0.31
C ILE A 127 -1.31 -13.90 0.14
N SER A 128 -0.96 -14.84 -0.72
CA SER A 128 -1.00 -16.28 -0.38
C SER A 128 -0.12 -16.60 0.80
N PHE A 129 1.08 -16.02 0.86
CA PHE A 129 1.97 -16.20 1.99
C PHE A 129 1.36 -15.68 3.30
N ALA A 130 0.79 -14.46 3.26
CA ALA A 130 0.15 -13.87 4.43
C ALA A 130 -1.06 -14.70 4.90
N GLU A 131 -1.88 -15.18 3.97
CA GLU A 131 -3.01 -16.05 4.28
C GLU A 131 -2.54 -17.36 4.93
N SER A 132 -1.47 -17.94 4.44
CA SER A 132 -0.87 -19.15 5.03
C SER A 132 -0.37 -18.87 6.45
N MET A 133 0.29 -17.75 6.67
CA MET A 133 0.80 -17.37 7.99
C MET A 133 -0.32 -17.12 8.99
N SER A 134 -1.50 -16.72 8.55
CA SER A 134 -2.62 -16.42 9.44
C SER A 134 -3.07 -17.62 10.26
N TYR A 135 -2.92 -18.83 9.72
CA TYR A 135 -3.27 -20.06 10.44
C TYR A 135 -2.35 -20.38 11.62
N ARG A 136 -1.22 -19.70 11.72
CA ARG A 136 -0.21 -19.89 12.77
C ARG A 136 -0.24 -18.80 13.84
N THR A 137 -1.17 -17.87 13.71
CA THR A 137 -1.20 -16.69 14.59
C THR A 137 -2.42 -16.68 15.51
#